data_d92226b4894f8dbf76692f9045af153a
#
_entry.id   d92226b4894f8dbf76692f9045af153a
#
_cell.length_a   1.000
_cell.length_b   1.000
_cell.length_c   1.000
_cell.angle_alpha   90.00
_cell.angle_beta   90.00
_cell.angle_gamma   90.00
#
_symmetry.space_group_name_H-M   'P 1'
#
loop_
_entity.id
_entity.type
_entity.pdbx_description
1 polymer ?
#
loop_
_entity_poly.entity_id
_entity_poly.type
_entity_poly.pdbx_seq_one_letter_code
_entity_poly.pdbx_strand_id
1 'polypeptide(L)'
;MVIKNNEATFNRPEGDRILDAPYVFINLPEYLRMIKEEKAWNVNDRNGITLFKGNGLTVVLTAFKKGAVLHKVETEGFMTLQLLEGSVIVNTPDGNMNVQPNQIMVFHPAIQYSVSASIESAFLLSHYNSFSDSGNII
;
A
#
# COMPACT_ATOMS: atom_id res chain seq x y z
N MET A 1 -0.03 19.72 -15.81
CA MET A 1 -0.17 18.79 -14.67
C MET A 1 -0.10 19.58 -13.37
N VAL A 2 -0.97 19.26 -12.45
CA VAL A 2 -0.95 19.86 -11.13
C VAL A 2 -0.14 18.96 -10.19
N ILE A 3 0.88 19.57 -9.56
CA ILE A 3 1.69 18.85 -8.58
C ILE A 3 0.91 18.77 -7.27
N LYS A 4 0.82 17.58 -6.70
CA LYS A 4 0.20 17.35 -5.39
C LYS A 4 1.26 17.14 -4.34
N ASN A 5 1.15 17.95 -3.28
CA ASN A 5 2.01 17.83 -2.11
C ASN A 5 1.19 17.42 -0.90
N ASN A 6 1.82 16.74 0.02
CA ASN A 6 1.28 16.49 1.34
C ASN A 6 2.18 17.15 2.37
N GLU A 7 1.57 17.85 3.34
CA GLU A 7 2.32 18.57 4.36
C GLU A 7 2.54 17.71 5.59
N ALA A 8 3.60 17.97 6.33
CA ALA A 8 3.85 17.36 7.62
C ALA A 8 2.73 17.71 8.59
N THR A 9 2.42 16.78 9.50
CA THR A 9 1.41 16.99 10.54
C THR A 9 2.02 16.71 11.90
N PHE A 10 1.29 17.03 12.97
CA PHE A 10 1.74 16.72 14.33
C PHE A 10 2.04 15.23 14.52
N ASN A 11 1.18 14.37 13.97
CA ASN A 11 1.35 12.92 14.08
C ASN A 11 2.38 12.36 13.08
N ARG A 12 2.75 13.14 12.08
CA ARG A 12 3.71 12.77 11.05
C ARG A 12 4.61 13.95 10.71
N PRO A 13 5.55 14.29 11.61
CA PRO A 13 6.38 15.49 11.45
C PRO A 13 7.33 15.41 10.24
N GLU A 14 7.65 14.24 9.74
CA GLU A 14 8.47 14.06 8.54
C GLU A 14 7.61 13.77 7.29
N GLY A 15 6.34 14.15 7.31
CA GLY A 15 5.38 13.74 6.28
C GLY A 15 5.34 14.62 5.04
N ASP A 16 6.13 15.69 4.97
CA ASP A 16 6.21 16.50 3.75
C ASP A 16 6.67 15.66 2.58
N ARG A 17 5.87 15.60 1.53
CA ARG A 17 6.22 14.84 0.33
C ARG A 17 5.36 15.23 -0.85
N ILE A 18 5.88 14.97 -2.04
CA ILE A 18 5.14 15.12 -3.30
C ILE A 18 4.36 13.83 -3.53
N LEU A 19 3.04 13.94 -3.74
CA LEU A 19 2.17 12.80 -4.04
C LEU A 19 1.98 12.59 -5.54
N ASP A 20 2.05 13.65 -6.33
CA ASP A 20 1.89 13.58 -7.78
C ASP A 20 2.68 14.69 -8.45
N ALA A 21 3.43 14.35 -9.46
CA ALA A 21 4.24 15.21 -10.30
C ALA A 21 4.51 14.46 -11.60
N PRO A 22 5.16 15.07 -12.61
CA PRO A 22 5.53 14.34 -13.82
C PRO A 22 6.29 13.05 -13.53
N TYR A 23 7.10 13.03 -12.49
CA TYR A 23 7.68 11.81 -11.92
C TYR A 23 7.89 12.04 -10.43
N VAL A 24 7.78 10.96 -9.65
CA VAL A 24 7.96 10.98 -8.20
C VAL A 24 8.98 9.91 -7.83
N PHE A 25 10.07 10.34 -7.19
CA PHE A 25 11.08 9.40 -6.66
C PHE A 25 10.68 9.00 -5.24
N ILE A 26 10.68 7.69 -4.99
CA ILE A 26 10.28 7.14 -3.70
C ILE A 26 11.39 6.22 -3.19
N ASN A 27 11.93 6.55 -2.02
CA ASN A 27 12.91 5.71 -1.33
C ASN A 27 12.17 4.87 -0.29
N LEU A 28 11.84 3.64 -0.63
CA LEU A 28 11.03 2.77 0.22
C LEU A 28 11.67 2.50 1.58
N PRO A 29 12.99 2.22 1.70
CA PRO A 29 13.59 2.01 3.01
C PRO A 29 13.43 3.18 3.97
N GLU A 30 13.53 4.41 3.48
CA GLU A 30 13.34 5.60 4.31
C GLU A 30 11.90 5.73 4.82
N TYR A 31 10.93 5.53 3.94
CA TYR A 31 9.53 5.59 4.35
C TYR A 31 9.16 4.46 5.30
N LEU A 32 9.71 3.27 5.08
CA LEU A 32 9.48 2.15 5.97
C LEU A 32 10.04 2.42 7.38
N ARG A 33 11.26 2.97 7.45
CA ARG A 33 11.84 3.42 8.72
C ARG A 33 10.92 4.43 9.39
N MET A 34 10.48 5.43 8.64
CA MET A 34 9.66 6.52 9.18
C MET A 34 8.36 6.00 9.80
N ILE A 35 7.61 5.15 9.09
CA ILE A 35 6.32 4.66 9.62
C ILE A 35 6.49 3.74 10.82
N LYS A 36 7.64 3.06 10.95
CA LYS A 36 7.94 2.22 12.12
C LYS A 36 8.44 3.01 13.33
N GLU A 37 8.81 4.26 13.15
CA GLU A 37 9.20 5.16 14.24
C GLU A 37 8.03 6.03 14.73
N GLU A 38 6.93 6.05 14.00
CA GLU A 38 5.76 6.86 14.36
C GLU A 38 5.00 6.27 15.54
N LYS A 39 4.33 7.12 16.31
CA LYS A 39 3.50 6.71 17.44
C LYS A 39 2.42 5.70 17.02
N ALA A 40 1.85 5.87 15.82
CA ALA A 40 0.82 4.97 15.32
C ALA A 40 1.32 3.51 15.27
N TRP A 41 2.57 3.28 14.91
CA TRP A 41 3.16 1.95 14.92
C TRP A 41 3.26 1.39 16.34
N ASN A 42 3.62 2.23 17.31
CA ASN A 42 3.81 1.78 18.69
C ASN A 42 2.49 1.37 19.37
N VAL A 43 1.37 1.98 19.00
CA VAL A 43 0.08 1.77 19.66
C VAL A 43 -0.90 0.91 18.86
N ASN A 44 -0.56 0.57 17.63
CA ASN A 44 -1.42 -0.23 16.74
C ASN A 44 -0.68 -1.46 16.24
N ASP A 45 -1.40 -2.35 15.55
CA ASP A 45 -0.80 -3.52 14.91
C ASP A 45 -0.31 -3.23 13.49
N ARG A 46 -0.47 -1.99 13.01
CA ARG A 46 -0.09 -1.58 11.66
C ARG A 46 0.14 -0.08 11.57
N ASN A 47 0.83 0.31 10.51
CA ASN A 47 0.92 1.70 10.09
C ASN A 47 1.16 1.75 8.58
N GLY A 48 0.76 2.84 7.94
CA GLY A 48 0.91 2.99 6.50
C GLY A 48 1.04 4.44 6.08
N ILE A 49 1.46 4.63 4.84
CA ILE A 49 1.62 5.96 4.26
C ILE A 49 1.32 5.89 2.76
N THR A 50 0.55 6.86 2.28
CA THR A 50 0.33 7.02 0.85
C THR A 50 1.57 7.64 0.22
N LEU A 51 2.13 6.96 -0.78
CA LEU A 51 3.34 7.39 -1.48
C LEU A 51 3.05 8.11 -2.78
N PHE A 52 1.95 7.78 -3.43
CA PHE A 52 1.51 8.41 -4.67
C PHE A 52 0.00 8.40 -4.74
N LYS A 53 -0.57 9.48 -5.24
CA LYS A 53 -2.01 9.56 -5.49
C LYS A 53 -2.30 10.55 -6.62
N GLY A 54 -2.71 10.03 -7.76
CA GLY A 54 -3.06 10.86 -8.92
C GLY A 54 -3.59 10.03 -10.07
N ASN A 55 -4.48 10.61 -10.86
CA ASN A 55 -5.01 10.04 -12.10
C ASN A 55 -5.45 8.58 -12.00
N GLY A 56 -6.16 8.26 -10.92
CA GLY A 56 -6.67 6.91 -10.71
C GLY A 56 -5.68 5.92 -10.10
N LEU A 57 -4.42 6.29 -9.94
CA LEU A 57 -3.41 5.45 -9.29
C LEU A 57 -3.17 5.90 -7.86
N THR A 58 -3.19 4.96 -6.93
CA THR A 58 -2.80 5.18 -5.53
C THR A 58 -1.80 4.12 -5.12
N VAL A 59 -0.69 4.52 -4.53
CA VAL A 59 0.34 3.62 -4.02
C VAL A 59 0.50 3.85 -2.53
N VAL A 60 0.35 2.79 -1.74
CA VAL A 60 0.42 2.85 -0.27
C VAL A 60 1.47 1.86 0.22
N LEU A 61 2.36 2.33 1.07
CA LEU A 61 3.27 1.46 1.82
C LEU A 61 2.62 1.12 3.16
N THR A 62 2.56 -0.16 3.49
CA THR A 62 1.93 -0.64 4.72
C THR A 62 2.88 -1.58 5.45
N ALA A 63 2.99 -1.41 6.77
CA ALA A 63 3.69 -2.33 7.65
C ALA A 63 2.69 -2.96 8.62
N PHE A 64 2.81 -4.27 8.81
CA PHE A 64 1.98 -5.07 9.70
C PHE A 64 2.85 -5.73 10.76
N LYS A 65 2.40 -5.71 12.01
CA LYS A 65 2.96 -6.58 13.03
C LYS A 65 2.46 -8.01 12.82
N LYS A 66 3.17 -8.99 13.39
CA LYS A 66 2.74 -10.38 13.35
C LYS A 66 1.30 -10.51 13.80
N GLY A 67 0.49 -11.20 13.03
CA GLY A 67 -0.91 -11.46 13.34
C GLY A 67 -1.88 -10.39 12.85
N ALA A 68 -1.41 -9.26 12.36
CA ALA A 68 -2.28 -8.23 11.80
C ALA A 68 -2.98 -8.74 10.54
N VAL A 69 -4.23 -8.36 10.37
CA VAL A 69 -5.06 -8.81 9.24
C VAL A 69 -5.72 -7.62 8.56
N LEU A 70 -5.62 -7.58 7.24
CA LEU A 70 -6.40 -6.68 6.40
C LEU A 70 -7.60 -7.47 5.89
N HIS A 71 -8.79 -7.16 6.42
CA HIS A 71 -10.00 -7.92 6.11
C HIS A 71 -10.69 -7.44 4.85
N LYS A 72 -11.16 -8.39 4.05
CA LYS A 72 -12.15 -8.22 2.98
C LYS A 72 -11.89 -7.01 2.08
N VAL A 73 -10.72 -6.98 1.46
CA VAL A 73 -10.44 -5.95 0.45
C VAL A 73 -11.18 -6.31 -0.83
N GLU A 74 -11.91 -5.34 -1.37
CA GLU A 74 -12.57 -5.44 -2.66
C GLU A 74 -12.57 -4.05 -3.27
N THR A 75 -12.09 -3.91 -4.49
CA THR A 75 -11.96 -2.62 -5.14
C THR A 75 -12.59 -2.63 -6.52
N GLU A 76 -12.97 -1.46 -7.01
CA GLU A 76 -13.52 -1.29 -8.35
C GLU A 76 -12.44 -1.37 -9.43
N GLY A 77 -11.18 -1.11 -9.08
CA GLY A 77 -10.06 -1.16 -10.00
C GLY A 77 -9.13 -2.33 -9.75
N PHE A 78 -8.05 -2.36 -10.50
CA PHE A 78 -6.98 -3.34 -10.27
C PHE A 78 -6.23 -3.04 -8.98
N MET A 79 -5.79 -4.09 -8.31
CA MET A 79 -4.92 -3.99 -7.15
C MET A 79 -3.67 -4.81 -7.37
N THR A 80 -2.53 -4.32 -6.89
CA THR A 80 -1.33 -5.13 -6.76
C THR A 80 -0.88 -5.14 -5.32
N LEU A 81 -0.39 -6.28 -4.86
CA LEU A 81 0.28 -6.42 -3.57
C LEU A 81 1.68 -6.93 -3.84
N GLN A 82 2.68 -6.15 -3.45
CA GLN A 82 4.08 -6.55 -3.56
C GLN A 82 4.67 -6.64 -2.16
N LEU A 83 5.13 -7.82 -1.77
CA LEU A 83 5.76 -7.99 -0.47
C LEU A 83 7.21 -7.52 -0.51
N LEU A 84 7.58 -6.66 0.42
CA LEU A 84 8.93 -6.10 0.54
C LEU A 84 9.74 -6.86 1.57
N GLU A 85 9.13 -7.19 2.71
CA GLU A 85 9.77 -7.96 3.77
C GLU A 85 8.72 -8.75 4.55
N GLY A 86 9.14 -9.81 5.20
CA GLY A 86 8.26 -10.65 6.02
C GLY A 86 7.64 -11.80 5.25
N SER A 87 6.42 -12.18 5.63
CA SER A 87 5.65 -13.26 5.01
C SER A 87 4.18 -13.03 5.29
N VAL A 88 3.36 -13.02 4.26
CA VAL A 88 1.92 -12.84 4.41
C VAL A 88 1.16 -13.97 3.74
N ILE A 89 -0.03 -14.25 4.25
CA ILE A 89 -0.96 -15.18 3.64
C ILE A 89 -2.10 -14.36 3.05
N VAL A 90 -2.33 -14.53 1.76
CA VAL A 90 -3.44 -13.92 1.05
C VAL A 90 -4.53 -14.96 0.88
N ASN A 91 -5.70 -14.68 1.45
CA ASN A 91 -6.86 -15.56 1.35
C ASN A 91 -7.76 -15.06 0.23
N THR A 92 -7.97 -15.91 -0.78
CA THR A 92 -8.80 -15.61 -1.95
C THR A 92 -9.97 -16.60 -2.03
N PRO A 93 -10.97 -16.36 -2.90
CA PRO A 93 -12.03 -17.34 -3.12
C PRO A 93 -11.55 -18.73 -3.53
N ASP A 94 -10.36 -18.82 -4.14
CA ASP A 94 -9.79 -20.08 -4.60
C ASP A 94 -8.81 -20.71 -3.60
N GLY A 95 -8.65 -20.12 -2.42
CA GLY A 95 -7.78 -20.63 -1.37
C GLY A 95 -6.72 -19.64 -0.92
N ASN A 96 -5.80 -20.12 -0.10
CA ASN A 96 -4.73 -19.31 0.48
C ASN A 96 -3.48 -19.35 -0.39
N MET A 97 -2.77 -18.21 -0.43
CA MET A 97 -1.49 -18.11 -1.10
C MET A 97 -0.48 -17.48 -0.15
N ASN A 98 0.66 -18.15 0.02
CA ASN A 98 1.75 -17.64 0.83
C ASN A 98 2.66 -16.76 -0.03
N VAL A 99 2.76 -15.48 0.32
CA VAL A 99 3.54 -14.50 -0.45
C VAL A 99 4.82 -14.17 0.32
N GLN A 100 5.95 -14.28 -0.38
CA GLN A 100 7.29 -14.04 0.14
C GLN A 100 7.88 -12.75 -0.44
N PRO A 101 8.97 -12.22 0.13
CA PRO A 101 9.60 -10.99 -0.38
C PRO A 101 9.90 -11.07 -1.88
N ASN A 102 9.69 -9.96 -2.56
CA ASN A 102 9.86 -9.80 -4.01
C ASN A 102 8.82 -10.53 -4.86
N GLN A 103 7.80 -11.10 -4.24
CA GLN A 103 6.67 -11.68 -4.96
C GLN A 103 5.53 -10.65 -5.01
N ILE A 104 4.74 -10.73 -6.06
CA ILE A 104 3.63 -9.81 -6.30
C ILE A 104 2.37 -10.60 -6.67
N MET A 105 1.23 -10.14 -6.18
CA MET A 105 -0.07 -10.60 -6.65
C MET A 105 -0.80 -9.45 -7.33
N VAL A 106 -1.50 -9.75 -8.41
CA VAL A 106 -2.31 -8.79 -9.14
C VAL A 106 -3.75 -9.27 -9.10
N PHE A 107 -4.66 -8.39 -8.66
CA PHE A 107 -6.08 -8.69 -8.53
C PHE A 107 -6.89 -7.90 -9.54
N HIS A 108 -7.75 -8.56 -10.27
CA HIS A 108 -8.75 -7.92 -11.09
C HIS A 108 -9.79 -7.19 -10.21
N PRO A 109 -10.55 -6.25 -10.79
CA PRO A 109 -11.63 -5.59 -10.05
C PRO A 109 -12.61 -6.60 -9.46
N ALA A 110 -13.18 -6.25 -8.31
CA ALA A 110 -14.24 -6.99 -7.62
C ALA A 110 -13.83 -8.37 -7.07
N ILE A 111 -12.55 -8.68 -7.03
CA ILE A 111 -12.08 -9.89 -6.33
C ILE A 111 -11.89 -9.56 -4.85
N GLN A 112 -12.59 -10.30 -4.00
CA GLN A 112 -12.50 -10.12 -2.55
C GLN A 112 -11.36 -10.96 -2.00
N TYR A 113 -10.51 -10.35 -1.17
CA TYR A 113 -9.39 -11.04 -0.54
C TYR A 113 -9.10 -10.46 0.84
N SER A 114 -8.32 -11.20 1.62
CA SER A 114 -7.77 -10.72 2.90
C SER A 114 -6.29 -11.04 2.97
N VAL A 115 -5.56 -10.28 3.80
CA VAL A 115 -4.12 -10.44 3.96
C VAL A 115 -3.82 -10.57 5.44
N SER A 116 -3.07 -11.60 5.85
CA SER A 116 -2.63 -11.76 7.23
C SER A 116 -1.12 -11.90 7.30
N ALA A 117 -0.51 -11.22 8.26
CA ALA A 117 0.93 -11.26 8.46
C ALA A 117 1.32 -12.43 9.35
N SER A 118 2.07 -13.38 8.79
CA SER A 118 2.60 -14.53 9.55
C SER A 118 3.73 -14.09 10.50
N ILE A 119 4.47 -13.07 10.10
CA ILE A 119 5.49 -12.39 10.87
C ILE A 119 5.38 -10.89 10.59
N GLU A 120 6.16 -10.06 11.27
CA GLU A 120 6.20 -8.64 10.93
C GLU A 120 6.54 -8.50 9.45
N SER A 121 5.75 -7.70 8.72
CA SER A 121 5.80 -7.64 7.27
C SER A 121 5.56 -6.23 6.77
N ALA A 122 6.06 -5.95 5.56
CA ALA A 122 5.79 -4.71 4.87
C ALA A 122 5.53 -4.98 3.40
N PHE A 123 4.54 -4.29 2.85
CA PHE A 123 4.14 -4.48 1.46
C PHE A 123 3.64 -3.18 0.84
N LEU A 124 3.70 -3.14 -0.49
CA LEU A 124 3.10 -2.08 -1.30
C LEU A 124 1.76 -2.55 -1.81
N LEU A 125 0.75 -1.71 -1.63
CA LEU A 125 -0.53 -1.86 -2.30
C LEU A 125 -0.65 -0.76 -3.34
N SER A 126 -0.90 -1.15 -4.59
CA SER A 126 -1.16 -0.20 -5.68
C SER A 126 -2.56 -0.46 -6.20
N HIS A 127 -3.34 0.60 -6.27
CA HIS A 127 -4.72 0.54 -6.76
C HIS A 127 -4.83 1.42 -8.01
N TYR A 128 -5.35 0.85 -9.09
CA TYR A 128 -5.60 1.60 -10.30
C TYR A 128 -7.06 1.46 -10.70
N ASN A 129 -7.74 2.61 -10.80
CA ASN A 129 -9.12 2.67 -11.24
C ASN A 129 -9.20 3.49 -12.54
N SER A 130 -9.33 2.79 -13.66
CA SER A 130 -9.42 3.42 -14.98
C SER A 130 -10.70 4.24 -15.20
N PHE A 131 -11.73 4.02 -14.39
CA PHE A 131 -12.98 4.79 -14.50
C PHE A 131 -12.81 6.24 -14.09
N SER A 132 -11.84 6.56 -13.23
CA SER A 132 -11.58 7.93 -12.84
C SER A 132 -10.71 8.69 -13.85
N ASP A 133 -10.23 8.03 -14.88
CA ASP A 133 -9.33 8.57 -15.90
C ASP A 133 -9.97 8.50 -17.29
N SER A 134 -11.17 8.99 -17.45
CA SER A 134 -11.91 9.13 -18.72
C SER A 134 -11.68 8.02 -19.77
N GLY A 135 -11.25 6.85 -19.33
CA GLY A 135 -11.14 5.65 -20.17
C GLY A 135 -10.00 5.64 -21.19
N ASN A 136 -9.10 6.55 -21.13
CA ASN A 136 -7.98 6.58 -22.06
C ASN A 136 -6.81 5.77 -21.51
N ILE A 137 -6.81 4.49 -21.78
CA ILE A 137 -5.83 3.57 -21.20
C ILE A 137 -4.55 3.49 -22.03
N ILE A 138 -4.61 3.82 -23.28
CA ILE A 138 -3.43 3.70 -24.15
C ILE A 138 -3.34 4.91 -25.02
#